data_8f72e20eacf50be65855cdd63bebca45
#
_entry.id   8f72e20eacf50be65855cdd63bebca45
#
_cell.length_a   1.000
_cell.length_b   1.000
_cell.length_c   1.000
_cell.angle_alpha   90.00
_cell.angle_beta   90.00
_cell.angle_gamma   90.00
#
_symmetry.space_group_name_H-M   'P 1'
#
loop_
_entity.id
_entity.type
_entity.pdbx_description
1 polymer ?
#
loop_
_entity_poly.entity_id
_entity_poly.type
_entity_poly.pdbx_seq_one_letter_code
_entity_poly.pdbx_strand_id
1 'polypeptide(L)'
;MMSIKKSIYIVLLWIGLALVFNIGIYIYMGPDKALEFLGGYIIEQSLSIDNLFLFLLIFSSFGIQPMYQTRVLHYGIIGAFLLRLVFIMVGVVMIEKFHWILYVFGGILVFSGIKMALEKEEGDKKKDFNNSFIIKILKKIMPVSDTLEGERFFVKKNNILYATPLLAVLLVIEASDVVFAIDSIPAIFSITTDTFIIYTSNIFAIMTLRSMYIVLERIHNLFRYVKYGVAVILAFTGMKLLLLMVPFEISTILSVAIILTILIISIVASLVFKTKETV
;
A
#
# COMPACT_ATOMS: atom_id res chain seq x y z
N MET A 1 -6.44 22.98 -6.68
CA MET A 1 -6.30 21.65 -7.32
C MET A 1 -4.95 21.56 -8.01
N MET A 2 -4.08 20.61 -7.65
CA MET A 2 -2.78 20.47 -8.32
C MET A 2 -2.98 19.99 -9.78
N SER A 3 -2.21 20.53 -10.74
CA SER A 3 -2.25 20.05 -12.12
C SER A 3 -1.66 18.64 -12.21
N ILE A 4 -2.15 17.80 -13.15
CA ILE A 4 -1.60 16.44 -13.39
C ILE A 4 -0.09 16.50 -13.61
N LYS A 5 0.39 17.47 -14.39
CA LYS A 5 1.83 17.65 -14.66
C LYS A 5 2.63 17.83 -13.35
N LYS A 6 2.12 18.63 -12.40
CA LYS A 6 2.78 18.84 -11.11
C LYS A 6 2.77 17.57 -10.26
N SER A 7 1.68 16.79 -10.29
CA SER A 7 1.58 15.53 -9.56
C SER A 7 2.54 14.47 -10.12
N ILE A 8 2.64 14.34 -11.45
CA ILE A 8 3.62 13.45 -12.10
C ILE A 8 5.05 13.86 -11.75
N TYR A 9 5.34 15.18 -11.75
CA TYR A 9 6.67 15.67 -11.35
C TYR A 9 7.03 15.28 -9.91
N ILE A 10 6.08 15.37 -8.97
CA ILE A 10 6.32 14.97 -7.58
C ILE A 10 6.54 13.46 -7.47
N VAL A 11 5.80 12.64 -8.22
CA VAL A 11 6.03 11.19 -8.27
C VAL A 11 7.44 10.89 -8.79
N LEU A 12 7.84 11.49 -9.91
CA LEU A 12 9.19 11.31 -10.47
C LEU A 12 10.28 11.81 -9.51
N LEU A 13 10.03 12.88 -8.77
CA LEU A 13 10.94 13.39 -7.74
C LEU A 13 11.14 12.36 -6.62
N TRP A 14 10.07 11.75 -6.10
CA TRP A 14 10.19 10.72 -5.05
C TRP A 14 10.87 9.46 -5.56
N ILE A 15 10.58 9.03 -6.80
CA ILE A 15 11.30 7.92 -7.43
C ILE A 15 12.78 8.26 -7.57
N GLY A 16 13.10 9.46 -8.05
CA GLY A 16 14.49 9.93 -8.17
C GLY A 16 15.21 9.97 -6.82
N LEU A 17 14.56 10.46 -5.76
CA LEU A 17 15.12 10.47 -4.40
C LEU A 17 15.34 9.03 -3.88
N ALA A 18 14.42 8.10 -4.14
CA ALA A 18 14.60 6.69 -3.78
C ALA A 18 15.81 6.07 -4.49
N LEU A 19 16.00 6.36 -5.79
CA LEU A 19 17.18 5.89 -6.55
C LEU A 19 18.47 6.51 -6.05
N VAL A 20 18.50 7.81 -5.75
CA VAL A 20 19.68 8.48 -5.15
C VAL A 20 20.00 7.86 -3.78
N PHE A 21 18.99 7.61 -2.95
CA PHE A 21 19.18 6.94 -1.67
C PHE A 21 19.73 5.52 -1.85
N ASN A 22 19.23 4.78 -2.85
CA ASN A 22 19.72 3.44 -3.19
C ASN A 22 21.19 3.45 -3.65
N ILE A 23 21.61 4.48 -4.40
CA ILE A 23 23.03 4.68 -4.74
C ILE A 23 23.86 4.88 -3.45
N GLY A 24 23.33 5.63 -2.48
CA GLY A 24 23.96 5.75 -1.16
C GLY A 24 24.11 4.40 -0.46
N ILE A 25 23.06 3.57 -0.44
CA ILE A 25 23.12 2.20 0.11
C ILE A 25 24.19 1.38 -0.64
N TYR A 26 24.23 1.46 -1.96
CA TYR A 26 25.23 0.76 -2.77
C TYR A 26 26.66 1.11 -2.36
N ILE A 27 26.94 2.39 -2.15
CA ILE A 27 28.28 2.89 -1.78
C ILE A 27 28.67 2.47 -0.35
N TYR A 28 27.75 2.57 0.61
CA TYR A 28 28.05 2.37 2.03
C TYR A 28 27.80 0.94 2.54
N MET A 29 26.83 0.22 1.96
CA MET A 29 26.40 -1.11 2.43
C MET A 29 26.63 -2.22 1.39
N GLY A 30 27.01 -1.85 0.16
CA GLY A 30 27.31 -2.80 -0.92
C GLY A 30 26.13 -3.14 -1.84
N PRO A 31 26.42 -3.90 -2.93
CA PRO A 31 25.47 -4.19 -4.00
C PRO A 31 24.26 -5.02 -3.51
N ASP A 32 24.49 -5.98 -2.60
CA ASP A 32 23.42 -6.86 -2.14
C ASP A 32 22.34 -6.07 -1.37
N LYS A 33 22.75 -5.16 -0.48
CA LYS A 33 21.81 -4.30 0.26
C LYS A 33 21.08 -3.31 -0.65
N ALA A 34 21.73 -2.81 -1.68
CA ALA A 34 21.08 -1.96 -2.67
C ALA A 34 20.01 -2.73 -3.47
N LEU A 35 20.27 -3.99 -3.82
CA LEU A 35 19.28 -4.87 -4.47
C LEU A 35 18.12 -5.22 -3.53
N GLU A 36 18.40 -5.49 -2.26
CA GLU A 36 17.37 -5.72 -1.25
C GLU A 36 16.45 -4.49 -1.10
N PHE A 37 17.02 -3.28 -1.03
CA PHE A 37 16.26 -2.04 -0.98
C PHE A 37 15.38 -1.87 -2.22
N LEU A 38 15.94 -2.06 -3.41
CA LEU A 38 15.21 -1.94 -4.66
C LEU A 38 14.07 -2.96 -4.74
N GLY A 39 14.34 -4.20 -4.34
CA GLY A 39 13.33 -5.27 -4.27
C GLY A 39 12.19 -4.92 -3.32
N GLY A 40 12.50 -4.48 -2.09
CA GLY A 40 11.52 -4.04 -1.11
C GLY A 40 10.69 -2.85 -1.62
N TYR A 41 11.33 -1.85 -2.22
CA TYR A 41 10.67 -0.70 -2.80
C TYR A 41 9.69 -1.08 -3.92
N ILE A 42 10.09 -1.98 -4.84
CA ILE A 42 9.26 -2.43 -5.96
C ILE A 42 8.09 -3.28 -5.47
N ILE A 43 8.32 -4.22 -4.54
CA ILE A 43 7.25 -5.02 -3.92
C ILE A 43 6.22 -4.08 -3.31
N GLU A 44 6.66 -3.15 -2.47
CA GLU A 44 5.75 -2.22 -1.79
C GLU A 44 4.98 -1.36 -2.79
N GLN A 45 5.64 -0.82 -3.83
CA GLN A 45 4.96 -0.07 -4.89
C GLN A 45 3.91 -0.91 -5.60
N SER A 46 4.22 -2.18 -5.90
CA SER A 46 3.32 -3.09 -6.60
C SER A 46 2.07 -3.41 -5.78
N LEU A 47 2.27 -3.80 -4.51
CA LEU A 47 1.17 -4.18 -3.61
C LEU A 47 0.30 -2.99 -3.21
N SER A 48 0.91 -1.81 -3.12
CA SER A 48 0.19 -0.63 -2.65
C SER A 48 -0.62 0.09 -3.74
N ILE A 49 -0.53 -0.31 -5.01
CA ILE A 49 -1.41 0.22 -6.06
C ILE A 49 -2.89 -0.08 -5.72
N ASP A 50 -3.19 -1.29 -5.24
CA ASP A 50 -4.55 -1.66 -4.84
C ASP A 50 -5.05 -0.83 -3.64
N ASN A 51 -4.14 -0.43 -2.74
CA ASN A 51 -4.47 0.45 -1.61
C ASN A 51 -4.97 1.82 -2.08
N LEU A 52 -4.42 2.34 -3.18
CA LEU A 52 -4.86 3.60 -3.77
C LEU A 52 -6.29 3.53 -4.30
N PHE A 53 -6.70 2.39 -4.90
CA PHE A 53 -8.08 2.17 -5.32
C PHE A 53 -9.04 2.13 -4.14
N LEU A 54 -8.64 1.49 -3.04
CA LEU A 54 -9.46 1.48 -1.84
C LEU A 54 -9.62 2.90 -1.26
N PHE A 55 -8.58 3.73 -1.26
CA PHE A 55 -8.69 5.12 -0.83
C PHE A 55 -9.70 5.90 -1.68
N LEU A 56 -9.69 5.71 -3.00
CA LEU A 56 -10.70 6.30 -3.90
C LEU A 56 -12.13 5.87 -3.51
N LEU A 57 -12.33 4.58 -3.25
CA LEU A 57 -13.62 4.04 -2.83
C LEU A 57 -14.06 4.60 -1.47
N ILE A 58 -13.14 4.69 -0.50
CA ILE A 58 -13.44 5.26 0.82
C ILE A 58 -13.84 6.73 0.66
N PHE A 59 -13.06 7.56 -0.01
CA PHE A 59 -13.37 8.98 -0.19
C PHE A 59 -14.70 9.18 -0.93
N SER A 60 -14.98 8.38 -1.96
CA SER A 60 -16.26 8.41 -2.70
C SER A 60 -17.43 8.03 -1.81
N SER A 61 -17.30 6.97 -1.00
CA SER A 61 -18.38 6.49 -0.11
C SER A 61 -18.74 7.47 0.99
N PHE A 62 -17.75 8.24 1.47
CA PHE A 62 -17.98 9.30 2.45
C PHE A 62 -18.30 10.66 1.83
N GLY A 63 -18.32 10.76 0.49
CA GLY A 63 -18.60 12.02 -0.20
C GLY A 63 -17.53 13.10 0.05
N ILE A 64 -16.27 12.71 0.30
CA ILE A 64 -15.19 13.64 0.60
C ILE A 64 -14.70 14.29 -0.69
N GLN A 65 -14.90 15.61 -0.78
CA GLN A 65 -14.44 16.38 -1.94
C GLN A 65 -12.90 16.36 -2.08
N PRO A 66 -12.38 16.40 -3.33
CA PRO A 66 -10.94 16.30 -3.62
C PRO A 66 -10.06 17.28 -2.83
N MET A 67 -10.58 18.47 -2.53
CA MET A 67 -9.86 19.48 -1.77
C MET A 67 -9.51 19.04 -0.33
N TYR A 68 -10.35 18.18 0.28
CA TYR A 68 -10.15 17.68 1.65
C TYR A 68 -9.35 16.37 1.69
N GLN A 69 -9.33 15.60 0.59
CA GLN A 69 -8.63 14.32 0.49
C GLN A 69 -7.13 14.47 0.75
N THR A 70 -6.52 15.52 0.19
CA THR A 70 -5.08 15.81 0.36
C THR A 70 -4.71 15.92 1.83
N ARG A 71 -5.55 16.56 2.66
CA ARG A 71 -5.32 16.69 4.09
C ARG A 71 -5.34 15.34 4.81
N VAL A 72 -6.35 14.53 4.54
CA VAL A 72 -6.45 13.16 5.10
C VAL A 72 -5.22 12.35 4.73
N LEU A 73 -4.81 12.38 3.45
CA LEU A 73 -3.63 11.68 2.98
C LEU A 73 -2.33 12.16 3.66
N HIS A 74 -2.17 13.46 3.93
CA HIS A 74 -0.98 13.97 4.63
C HIS A 74 -0.89 13.44 6.07
N TYR A 75 -1.99 13.50 6.83
CA TYR A 75 -1.98 12.97 8.20
C TYR A 75 -1.86 11.45 8.23
N GLY A 76 -2.50 10.75 7.28
CA GLY A 76 -2.35 9.32 7.11
C GLY A 76 -0.91 8.87 6.79
N ILE A 77 -0.02 9.71 6.21
CA ILE A 77 1.41 9.37 6.06
C ILE A 77 2.04 9.12 7.44
N ILE A 78 1.74 9.97 8.41
CA ILE A 78 2.33 9.87 9.76
C ILE A 78 1.86 8.57 10.43
N GLY A 79 0.56 8.28 10.35
CA GLY A 79 0.00 7.03 10.87
C GLY A 79 0.60 5.80 10.21
N ALA A 80 0.65 5.79 8.87
CA ALA A 80 1.23 4.70 8.10
C ALA A 80 2.71 4.46 8.47
N PHE A 81 3.53 5.51 8.66
CA PHE A 81 4.92 5.35 9.09
C PHE A 81 5.05 4.71 10.47
N LEU A 82 4.26 5.17 11.43
CA LEU A 82 4.29 4.63 12.79
C LEU A 82 3.81 3.18 12.83
N LEU A 83 2.69 2.89 12.16
CA LEU A 83 2.15 1.54 12.08
C LEU A 83 3.15 0.58 11.43
N ARG A 84 3.74 0.96 10.30
CA ARG A 84 4.72 0.12 9.61
C ARG A 84 5.98 -0.10 10.44
N LEU A 85 6.48 0.93 11.13
CA LEU A 85 7.60 0.75 12.04
C LEU A 85 7.31 -0.33 13.08
N VAL A 86 6.14 -0.25 13.72
CA VAL A 86 5.72 -1.24 14.72
C VAL A 86 5.61 -2.64 14.11
N PHE A 87 4.95 -2.78 12.96
CA PHE A 87 4.77 -4.09 12.30
C PHE A 87 6.08 -4.69 11.81
N ILE A 88 7.00 -3.87 11.29
CA ILE A 88 8.33 -4.33 10.84
C ILE A 88 9.13 -4.81 12.06
N MET A 89 9.20 -4.00 13.13
CA MET A 89 9.95 -4.37 14.32
C MET A 89 9.40 -5.66 14.97
N VAL A 90 8.06 -5.76 15.10
CA VAL A 90 7.42 -6.96 15.63
C VAL A 90 7.67 -8.15 14.71
N GLY A 91 7.54 -7.97 13.40
CA GLY A 91 7.76 -9.03 12.42
C GLY A 91 9.19 -9.55 12.41
N VAL A 92 10.20 -8.67 12.45
CA VAL A 92 11.63 -9.06 12.53
C VAL A 92 11.89 -9.85 13.82
N VAL A 93 11.46 -9.35 14.99
CA VAL A 93 11.63 -10.05 16.27
C VAL A 93 10.93 -11.42 16.26
N MET A 94 9.76 -11.51 15.63
CA MET A 94 9.04 -12.78 15.51
C MET A 94 9.80 -13.77 14.64
N ILE A 95 10.37 -13.33 13.51
CA ILE A 95 11.13 -14.19 12.60
C ILE A 95 12.43 -14.67 13.29
N GLU A 96 13.13 -13.77 14.00
CA GLU A 96 14.35 -14.13 14.73
C GLU A 96 14.11 -15.20 15.82
N LYS A 97 12.96 -15.12 16.51
CA LYS A 97 12.59 -16.08 17.55
C LYS A 97 11.95 -17.36 17.01
N PHE A 98 11.19 -17.25 15.93
CA PHE A 98 10.32 -18.31 15.41
C PHE A 98 10.42 -18.39 13.89
N HIS A 99 11.48 -18.97 13.36
CA HIS A 99 11.72 -19.08 11.89
C HIS A 99 10.56 -19.72 11.12
N TRP A 100 9.78 -20.60 11.78
CA TRP A 100 8.60 -21.23 11.16
C TRP A 100 7.51 -20.21 10.76
N ILE A 101 7.53 -18.99 11.33
CA ILE A 101 6.60 -17.91 10.97
C ILE A 101 6.72 -17.52 9.49
N LEU A 102 7.91 -17.63 8.90
CA LEU A 102 8.10 -17.37 7.47
C LEU A 102 7.23 -18.30 6.60
N TYR A 103 7.03 -19.54 7.04
CA TYR A 103 6.16 -20.49 6.32
C TYR A 103 4.68 -20.11 6.44
N VAL A 104 4.26 -19.63 7.61
CA VAL A 104 2.90 -19.10 7.78
C VAL A 104 2.69 -17.88 6.90
N PHE A 105 3.66 -16.96 6.87
CA PHE A 105 3.62 -15.81 5.97
C PHE A 105 3.58 -16.24 4.51
N GLY A 106 4.38 -17.22 4.10
CA GLY A 106 4.33 -17.79 2.76
C GLY A 106 2.94 -18.31 2.40
N GLY A 107 2.31 -19.06 3.31
CA GLY A 107 0.93 -19.57 3.14
C GLY A 107 -0.10 -18.43 3.01
N ILE A 108 0.00 -17.40 3.84
CA ILE A 108 -0.87 -16.21 3.77
C ILE A 108 -0.72 -15.53 2.41
N LEU A 109 0.51 -15.29 1.94
CA LEU A 109 0.75 -14.62 0.66
C LEU A 109 0.22 -15.41 -0.54
N VAL A 110 0.43 -16.73 -0.58
CA VAL A 110 -0.13 -17.59 -1.63
C VAL A 110 -1.65 -17.54 -1.62
N PHE A 111 -2.26 -17.65 -0.44
CA PHE A 111 -3.71 -17.55 -0.29
C PHE A 111 -4.24 -16.19 -0.76
N SER A 112 -3.61 -15.09 -0.33
CA SER A 112 -3.97 -13.71 -0.73
C SER A 112 -3.84 -13.54 -2.25
N GLY A 113 -2.75 -14.02 -2.86
CA GLY A 113 -2.56 -13.97 -4.31
C GLY A 113 -3.64 -14.72 -5.08
N ILE A 114 -3.96 -15.95 -4.66
CA ILE A 114 -5.03 -16.76 -5.27
C ILE A 114 -6.39 -16.08 -5.10
N LYS A 115 -6.71 -15.63 -3.90
CA LYS A 115 -7.96 -14.92 -3.60
C LYS A 115 -8.09 -13.67 -4.49
N MET A 116 -7.05 -12.84 -4.58
CA MET A 116 -7.03 -11.63 -5.42
C MET A 116 -7.22 -11.95 -6.90
N ALA A 117 -6.61 -13.03 -7.42
CA ALA A 117 -6.77 -13.45 -8.81
C ALA A 117 -8.19 -13.94 -9.14
N LEU A 118 -8.84 -14.61 -8.17
CA LEU A 118 -10.19 -15.18 -8.34
C LEU A 118 -11.32 -14.18 -8.04
N GLU A 119 -11.01 -13.10 -7.34
CA GLU A 119 -11.98 -12.06 -6.97
C GLU A 119 -12.45 -11.34 -8.24
N LYS A 120 -13.67 -11.67 -8.68
CA LYS A 120 -14.31 -10.99 -9.83
C LYS A 120 -14.45 -9.50 -9.48
N GLU A 121 -14.28 -8.63 -10.48
CA GLU A 121 -14.72 -7.25 -10.38
C GLU A 121 -16.25 -7.29 -10.20
N GLU A 122 -16.71 -7.41 -8.95
CA GLU A 122 -18.11 -7.13 -8.64
C GLU A 122 -18.29 -5.65 -8.87
N GLY A 123 -18.96 -5.30 -9.98
CA GLY A 123 -19.31 -3.93 -10.29
C GLY A 123 -19.90 -3.26 -9.06
N ASP A 124 -19.35 -2.12 -8.70
CA ASP A 124 -19.83 -1.10 -7.76
C ASP A 124 -20.84 -1.54 -6.69
N LYS A 125 -20.61 -2.62 -5.97
CA LYS A 125 -21.21 -2.75 -4.65
C LYS A 125 -20.54 -1.72 -3.78
N LYS A 126 -21.14 -0.53 -3.69
CA LYS A 126 -20.75 0.53 -2.75
C LYS A 126 -20.63 -0.13 -1.38
N LYS A 127 -19.37 -0.45 -0.97
CA LYS A 127 -19.14 -0.88 0.40
C LYS A 127 -19.61 0.26 1.29
N ASP A 128 -20.65 0.05 2.06
CA ASP A 128 -21.17 1.04 2.99
C ASP A 128 -20.21 1.16 4.19
N PHE A 129 -19.16 1.96 3.97
CA PHE A 129 -18.16 2.22 4.99
C PHE A 129 -18.73 2.94 6.22
N ASN A 130 -19.91 3.61 6.11
CA ASN A 130 -20.57 4.24 7.24
C ASN A 130 -20.98 3.22 8.31
N ASN A 131 -21.20 1.96 7.92
CA ASN A 131 -21.49 0.84 8.81
C ASN A 131 -20.25 0.03 9.21
N SER A 132 -19.05 0.50 8.85
CA SER A 132 -17.81 -0.20 9.19
C SER A 132 -17.61 -0.33 10.71
N PHE A 133 -16.91 -1.38 11.13
CA PHE A 133 -16.59 -1.64 12.53
C PHE A 133 -15.87 -0.45 13.18
N ILE A 134 -14.98 0.22 12.44
CA ILE A 134 -14.21 1.38 12.88
C ILE A 134 -15.11 2.56 13.21
N ILE A 135 -16.09 2.84 12.35
CA ILE A 135 -17.06 3.91 12.59
C ILE A 135 -17.93 3.61 13.81
N LYS A 136 -18.32 2.34 14.01
CA LYS A 136 -19.04 1.91 15.21
C LYS A 136 -18.24 2.12 16.48
N ILE A 137 -16.92 1.83 16.45
CA ILE A 137 -16.03 2.10 17.59
C ILE A 137 -15.91 3.61 17.82
N LEU A 138 -15.67 4.41 16.77
CA LEU A 138 -15.54 5.86 16.88
C LEU A 138 -16.80 6.48 17.52
N LYS A 139 -17.99 6.06 17.07
CA LYS A 139 -19.28 6.52 17.63
C LYS A 139 -19.50 6.12 19.10
N LYS A 140 -18.83 5.08 19.60
CA LYS A 140 -18.85 4.71 21.03
C LYS A 140 -17.91 5.58 21.88
N ILE A 141 -16.82 6.06 21.28
CA ILE A 141 -15.80 6.86 22.00
C ILE A 141 -16.22 8.35 22.05
N MET A 142 -16.76 8.86 20.93
CA MET A 142 -17.13 10.25 20.81
C MET A 142 -18.24 10.46 19.75
N PRO A 143 -19.06 11.51 19.89
CA PRO A 143 -20.07 11.82 18.89
C PRO A 143 -19.42 12.21 17.55
N VAL A 144 -20.01 11.74 16.45
CA VAL A 144 -19.57 12.04 15.08
C VAL A 144 -20.53 13.05 14.46
N SER A 145 -19.99 14.13 13.91
CA SER A 145 -20.77 15.14 13.18
C SER A 145 -21.19 14.60 11.81
N ASP A 146 -22.40 14.87 11.39
CA ASP A 146 -22.90 14.48 10.06
C ASP A 146 -22.42 15.44 8.96
N THR A 147 -21.82 16.58 9.32
CA THR A 147 -21.41 17.62 8.39
C THR A 147 -19.90 17.82 8.40
N LEU A 148 -19.34 18.06 7.21
CA LEU A 148 -17.97 18.52 7.05
C LEU A 148 -17.88 19.98 7.51
N GLU A 149 -16.93 20.30 8.37
CA GLU A 149 -16.66 21.67 8.81
C GLU A 149 -15.23 22.11 8.37
N GLY A 150 -15.13 22.42 7.09
CA GLY A 150 -13.87 22.73 6.44
C GLY A 150 -12.91 21.54 6.53
N GLU A 151 -11.63 21.82 6.78
CA GLU A 151 -10.57 20.83 6.89
C GLU A 151 -10.32 20.28 8.30
N ARG A 152 -11.26 20.44 9.23
CA ARG A 152 -11.06 20.10 10.65
C ARG A 152 -11.41 18.63 10.91
N PHE A 153 -10.55 17.94 11.67
CA PHE A 153 -10.82 16.59 12.16
C PHE A 153 -11.72 16.58 13.40
N PHE A 154 -11.66 17.63 14.19
CA PHE A 154 -12.46 17.82 15.40
C PHE A 154 -13.17 19.16 15.38
N VAL A 155 -14.38 19.18 15.89
CA VAL A 155 -15.22 20.37 15.99
C VAL A 155 -15.88 20.42 17.34
N LYS A 156 -15.91 21.60 17.96
CA LYS A 156 -16.58 21.83 19.24
C LYS A 156 -17.94 22.45 18.98
N LYS A 157 -19.05 21.74 19.33
CA LYS A 157 -20.43 22.21 19.27
C LYS A 157 -21.03 22.13 20.68
N ASN A 158 -21.63 23.19 21.16
CA ASN A 158 -22.26 23.25 22.49
C ASN A 158 -21.33 22.72 23.62
N ASN A 159 -20.07 23.08 23.58
CA ASN A 159 -19.02 22.63 24.52
C ASN A 159 -18.68 21.12 24.46
N ILE A 160 -19.22 20.36 23.52
CA ILE A 160 -18.95 18.94 23.28
C ILE A 160 -18.04 18.84 22.06
N LEU A 161 -17.02 17.97 22.15
CA LEU A 161 -16.09 17.68 21.04
C LEU A 161 -16.67 16.59 20.14
N TYR A 162 -16.81 16.90 18.86
CA TYR A 162 -17.28 15.96 17.82
C TYR A 162 -16.14 15.58 16.88
N ALA A 163 -16.10 14.30 16.49
CA ALA A 163 -15.33 13.86 15.34
C ALA A 163 -16.01 14.31 14.04
N THR A 164 -15.24 14.73 13.05
CA THR A 164 -15.80 15.03 11.72
C THR A 164 -15.74 13.80 10.82
N PRO A 165 -16.46 13.79 9.68
CA PRO A 165 -16.29 12.75 8.67
C PRO A 165 -14.86 12.58 8.15
N LEU A 166 -14.04 13.66 8.17
CA LEU A 166 -12.62 13.57 7.81
C LEU A 166 -11.82 12.69 8.77
N LEU A 167 -12.08 12.80 10.09
CA LEU A 167 -11.42 11.91 11.06
C LEU A 167 -11.88 10.47 10.86
N ALA A 168 -13.17 10.27 10.63
CA ALA A 168 -13.72 8.95 10.38
C ALA A 168 -13.05 8.27 9.17
N VAL A 169 -12.90 9.00 8.07
CA VAL A 169 -12.20 8.55 6.86
C VAL A 169 -10.73 8.27 7.12
N LEU A 170 -10.03 9.16 7.85
CA LEU A 170 -8.63 8.93 8.24
C LEU A 170 -8.47 7.60 8.98
N LEU A 171 -9.31 7.34 9.98
CA LEU A 171 -9.25 6.10 10.76
C LEU A 171 -9.57 4.85 9.91
N VAL A 172 -10.49 4.94 8.95
CA VAL A 172 -10.78 3.84 8.03
C VAL A 172 -9.60 3.57 7.11
N ILE A 173 -8.92 4.61 6.61
CA ILE A 173 -7.70 4.48 5.79
C ILE A 173 -6.57 3.83 6.61
N GLU A 174 -6.29 4.33 7.83
CA GLU A 174 -5.24 3.78 8.69
C GLU A 174 -5.51 2.30 9.03
N ALA A 175 -6.75 1.95 9.32
CA ALA A 175 -7.10 0.55 9.58
C ALA A 175 -6.99 -0.32 8.32
N SER A 176 -7.23 0.22 7.14
CA SER A 176 -6.97 -0.48 5.88
C SER A 176 -5.48 -0.69 5.67
N ASP A 177 -4.64 0.31 5.99
CA ASP A 177 -3.18 0.18 5.91
C ASP A 177 -2.65 -0.93 6.83
N VAL A 178 -3.26 -1.14 8.02
CA VAL A 178 -2.96 -2.30 8.89
C VAL A 178 -3.25 -3.62 8.19
N VAL A 179 -4.40 -3.74 7.53
CA VAL A 179 -4.77 -4.96 6.81
C VAL A 179 -3.79 -5.24 5.67
N PHE A 180 -3.40 -4.22 4.91
CA PHE A 180 -2.42 -4.35 3.83
C PHE A 180 -1.01 -4.67 4.31
N ALA A 181 -0.63 -4.23 5.52
CA ALA A 181 0.65 -4.57 6.12
C ALA A 181 0.79 -6.08 6.37
N ILE A 182 -0.32 -6.81 6.55
CA ILE A 182 -0.32 -8.28 6.72
C ILE A 182 0.23 -8.99 5.48
N ASP A 183 0.00 -8.45 4.29
CA ASP A 183 0.48 -9.03 3.04
C ASP A 183 1.83 -8.42 2.61
N SER A 184 2.01 -7.09 2.74
CA SER A 184 3.19 -6.40 2.21
C SER A 184 4.46 -6.66 3.04
N ILE A 185 4.37 -6.69 4.37
CA ILE A 185 5.55 -6.91 5.22
C ILE A 185 6.13 -8.32 5.07
N PRO A 186 5.33 -9.41 5.10
CA PRO A 186 5.84 -10.74 4.77
C PRO A 186 6.43 -10.85 3.36
N ALA A 187 5.85 -10.14 2.37
CA ALA A 187 6.39 -10.13 1.02
C ALA A 187 7.81 -9.54 0.97
N ILE A 188 8.07 -8.46 1.73
CA ILE A 188 9.41 -7.87 1.84
C ILE A 188 10.37 -8.81 2.57
N PHE A 189 9.92 -9.55 3.59
CA PHE A 189 10.73 -10.56 4.28
C PHE A 189 11.21 -11.68 3.35
N SER A 190 10.56 -11.89 2.21
CA SER A 190 11.06 -12.80 1.17
C SER A 190 12.35 -12.28 0.49
N ILE A 191 12.64 -10.98 0.60
CA ILE A 191 13.81 -10.34 0.00
C ILE A 191 14.90 -10.11 1.05
N THR A 192 14.54 -9.55 2.22
CA THR A 192 15.47 -9.19 3.29
C THR A 192 14.78 -9.18 4.65
N THR A 193 15.54 -9.44 5.71
CA THR A 193 15.13 -9.25 7.10
C THR A 193 15.81 -8.05 7.77
N ASP A 194 16.64 -7.31 7.02
CA ASP A 194 17.32 -6.11 7.50
C ASP A 194 16.30 -4.99 7.77
N THR A 195 16.09 -4.67 9.04
CA THR A 195 15.09 -3.68 9.50
C THR A 195 15.30 -2.30 8.85
N PHE A 196 16.56 -1.86 8.67
CA PHE A 196 16.85 -0.57 8.06
C PHE A 196 16.43 -0.55 6.59
N ILE A 197 16.77 -1.59 5.85
CA ILE A 197 16.43 -1.73 4.43
C ILE A 197 14.90 -1.81 4.25
N ILE A 198 14.23 -2.64 5.06
CA ILE A 198 12.77 -2.80 5.02
C ILE A 198 12.09 -1.46 5.30
N TYR A 199 12.47 -0.78 6.38
CA TYR A 199 11.81 0.46 6.79
C TYR A 199 12.04 1.59 5.80
N THR A 200 13.28 1.77 5.33
CA THR A 200 13.60 2.84 4.37
C THR A 200 12.96 2.61 3.01
N SER A 201 12.96 1.39 2.47
CA SER A 201 12.27 1.08 1.22
C SER A 201 10.76 1.35 1.31
N ASN A 202 10.14 1.00 2.45
CA ASN A 202 8.73 1.31 2.73
C ASN A 202 8.44 2.80 2.79
N ILE A 203 9.29 3.60 3.49
CA ILE A 203 9.11 5.05 3.57
C ILE A 203 9.08 5.67 2.17
N PHE A 204 10.08 5.37 1.33
CA PHE A 204 10.13 5.90 -0.02
C PHE A 204 8.95 5.44 -0.87
N ALA A 205 8.49 4.20 -0.70
CA ALA A 205 7.32 3.69 -1.39
C ALA A 205 6.04 4.43 -0.97
N ILE A 206 5.80 4.62 0.32
CA ILE A 206 4.63 5.36 0.83
C ILE A 206 4.62 6.81 0.30
N MET A 207 5.76 7.50 0.29
CA MET A 207 5.85 8.88 -0.22
C MET A 207 5.52 8.94 -1.72
N THR A 208 6.03 7.98 -2.48
CA THR A 208 5.74 7.87 -3.92
C THR A 208 4.26 7.58 -4.17
N LEU A 209 3.68 6.62 -3.45
CA LEU A 209 2.29 6.20 -3.60
C LEU A 209 1.30 7.33 -3.31
N ARG A 210 1.50 8.06 -2.23
CA ARG A 210 0.61 9.17 -1.90
C ARG A 210 0.65 10.28 -2.94
N SER A 211 1.82 10.45 -3.57
CA SER A 211 1.94 11.37 -4.72
C SER A 211 1.24 10.81 -5.97
N MET A 212 1.24 9.49 -6.13
CA MET A 212 0.52 8.80 -7.21
C MET A 212 -1.00 8.85 -7.05
N TYR A 213 -1.53 9.00 -5.84
CA TYR A 213 -2.98 9.05 -5.61
C TYR A 213 -3.68 10.07 -6.52
N ILE A 214 -3.14 11.30 -6.60
CA ILE A 214 -3.72 12.39 -7.40
C ILE A 214 -3.67 12.07 -8.92
N VAL A 215 -2.67 11.31 -9.34
CA VAL A 215 -2.56 10.84 -10.73
C VAL A 215 -3.57 9.72 -10.97
N LEU A 216 -3.63 8.75 -10.07
CA LEU A 216 -4.46 7.57 -10.19
C LEU A 216 -5.96 7.91 -10.14
N GLU A 217 -6.38 8.86 -9.30
CA GLU A 217 -7.76 9.37 -9.25
C GLU A 217 -8.32 9.71 -10.66
N ARG A 218 -7.43 10.09 -11.58
CA ARG A 218 -7.82 10.47 -12.95
C ARG A 218 -7.65 9.38 -14.00
N ILE A 219 -6.88 8.32 -13.70
CA ILE A 219 -6.51 7.29 -14.67
C ILE A 219 -6.80 5.87 -14.18
N HIS A 220 -7.61 5.71 -13.12
CA HIS A 220 -7.87 4.41 -12.49
C HIS A 220 -8.35 3.33 -13.47
N ASN A 221 -9.14 3.70 -14.48
CA ASN A 221 -9.64 2.76 -15.50
C ASN A 221 -8.51 2.15 -16.38
N LEU A 222 -7.29 2.70 -16.33
CA LEU A 222 -6.16 2.21 -17.12
C LEU A 222 -5.38 1.06 -16.46
N PHE A 223 -5.64 0.71 -15.19
CA PHE A 223 -4.81 -0.23 -14.43
C PHE A 223 -5.47 -1.58 -14.14
N ARG A 224 -6.47 -1.98 -14.91
CA ARG A 224 -7.25 -3.21 -14.69
C ARG A 224 -6.40 -4.47 -14.55
N TYR A 225 -5.38 -4.66 -15.39
CA TYR A 225 -4.55 -5.86 -15.37
C TYR A 225 -3.47 -5.84 -14.30
N VAL A 226 -3.20 -4.70 -13.66
CA VAL A 226 -2.21 -4.60 -12.58
C VAL A 226 -2.60 -5.45 -11.38
N LYS A 227 -3.90 -5.58 -11.07
CA LYS A 227 -4.43 -6.48 -10.04
C LYS A 227 -3.93 -7.92 -10.22
N TYR A 228 -3.96 -8.44 -11.44
CA TYR A 228 -3.48 -9.79 -11.74
C TYR A 228 -1.96 -9.91 -11.60
N GLY A 229 -1.21 -8.85 -11.98
CA GLY A 229 0.23 -8.79 -11.75
C GLY A 229 0.58 -8.85 -10.26
N VAL A 230 -0.13 -8.08 -9.45
CA VAL A 230 0.03 -8.08 -7.97
C VAL A 230 -0.31 -9.46 -7.40
N ALA A 231 -1.39 -10.09 -7.84
CA ALA A 231 -1.75 -11.46 -7.41
C ALA A 231 -0.64 -12.47 -7.70
N VAL A 232 -0.01 -12.39 -8.88
CA VAL A 232 1.12 -13.25 -9.26
C VAL A 232 2.37 -12.94 -8.42
N ILE A 233 2.65 -11.66 -8.13
CA ILE A 233 3.76 -11.26 -7.24
C ILE A 233 3.56 -11.83 -5.84
N LEU A 234 2.35 -11.72 -5.26
CA LEU A 234 2.04 -12.29 -3.95
C LEU A 234 2.21 -13.83 -3.94
N ALA A 235 1.69 -14.52 -4.95
CA ALA A 235 1.87 -15.97 -5.07
C ALA A 235 3.35 -16.34 -5.20
N PHE A 236 4.12 -15.63 -6.00
CA PHE A 236 5.56 -15.87 -6.18
C PHE A 236 6.34 -15.63 -4.89
N THR A 237 6.14 -14.49 -4.22
CA THR A 237 6.83 -14.17 -2.96
C THR A 237 6.45 -15.13 -1.84
N GLY A 238 5.18 -15.52 -1.76
CA GLY A 238 4.72 -16.54 -0.83
C GLY A 238 5.33 -17.92 -1.10
N MET A 239 5.40 -18.34 -2.36
CA MET A 239 6.05 -19.59 -2.75
C MET A 239 7.54 -19.56 -2.40
N LYS A 240 8.24 -18.43 -2.62
CA LYS A 240 9.64 -18.26 -2.24
C LYS A 240 9.85 -18.48 -0.75
N LEU A 241 8.97 -17.95 0.13
CA LEU A 241 9.05 -18.19 1.58
C LEU A 241 8.81 -19.67 1.94
N LEU A 242 7.88 -20.34 1.26
CA LEU A 242 7.64 -21.78 1.47
C LEU A 242 8.81 -22.63 1.00
N LEU A 243 9.52 -22.24 -0.06
CA LEU A 243 10.69 -22.95 -0.57
C LEU A 243 11.88 -22.94 0.41
N LEU A 244 11.88 -22.06 1.44
CA LEU A 244 12.87 -22.13 2.52
C LEU A 244 12.80 -23.46 3.33
N MET A 245 11.73 -24.25 3.17
CA MET A 245 11.64 -25.60 3.74
C MET A 245 12.55 -26.63 3.04
N VAL A 246 12.99 -26.34 1.84
CA VAL A 246 13.84 -27.21 1.03
C VAL A 246 15.17 -26.49 0.74
N PRO A 247 16.26 -27.19 0.47
CA PRO A 247 17.58 -26.57 0.17
C PRO A 247 17.58 -25.96 -1.26
N PHE A 248 16.60 -25.08 -1.52
CA PHE A 248 16.48 -24.39 -2.80
C PHE A 248 16.28 -22.90 -2.55
N GLU A 249 17.32 -22.11 -2.86
CA GLU A 249 17.31 -20.67 -2.68
C GLU A 249 17.18 -19.93 -4.02
N ILE A 250 16.17 -19.07 -4.11
CA ILE A 250 16.04 -18.13 -5.21
C ILE A 250 16.80 -16.86 -4.84
N SER A 251 17.86 -16.53 -5.60
CA SER A 251 18.65 -15.33 -5.33
C SER A 251 17.81 -14.05 -5.37
N THR A 252 18.23 -13.05 -4.61
CA THR A 252 17.56 -11.73 -4.54
C THR A 252 17.50 -11.08 -5.93
N ILE A 253 18.57 -11.17 -6.71
CA ILE A 253 18.62 -10.64 -8.08
C ILE A 253 17.53 -11.25 -8.96
N LEU A 254 17.41 -12.58 -8.94
CA LEU A 254 16.39 -13.29 -9.74
C LEU A 254 14.98 -12.94 -9.26
N SER A 255 14.78 -12.84 -7.94
CA SER A 255 13.49 -12.45 -7.35
C SER A 255 13.06 -11.05 -7.81
N VAL A 256 13.95 -10.06 -7.70
CA VAL A 256 13.68 -8.68 -8.12
C VAL A 256 13.43 -8.61 -9.63
N ALA A 257 14.20 -9.34 -10.44
CA ALA A 257 13.99 -9.39 -11.89
C ALA A 257 12.62 -9.99 -12.27
N ILE A 258 12.20 -11.08 -11.62
CA ILE A 258 10.88 -11.69 -11.82
C ILE A 258 9.77 -10.70 -11.45
N ILE A 259 9.85 -10.07 -10.27
CA ILE A 259 8.85 -9.11 -9.80
C ILE A 259 8.73 -7.93 -10.75
N LEU A 260 9.85 -7.34 -11.17
CA LEU A 260 9.88 -6.26 -12.16
C LEU A 260 9.25 -6.68 -13.49
N THR A 261 9.57 -7.87 -13.97
CA THR A 261 9.05 -8.40 -15.24
C THR A 261 7.53 -8.55 -15.16
N ILE A 262 7.01 -9.13 -14.08
CA ILE A 262 5.56 -9.29 -13.87
C ILE A 262 4.88 -7.92 -13.82
N LEU A 263 5.46 -6.96 -13.09
CA LEU A 263 4.91 -5.61 -12.97
C LEU A 263 4.87 -4.91 -14.34
N ILE A 264 5.96 -4.93 -15.10
CA ILE A 264 6.04 -4.31 -16.43
C ILE A 264 5.01 -4.94 -17.37
N ILE A 265 4.93 -6.28 -17.43
CA ILE A 265 3.95 -6.98 -18.25
C ILE A 265 2.53 -6.58 -17.89
N SER A 266 2.19 -6.52 -16.60
CA SER A 266 0.84 -6.16 -16.15
C SER A 266 0.47 -4.71 -16.48
N ILE A 267 1.43 -3.78 -16.38
CA ILE A 267 1.24 -2.37 -16.78
C ILE A 267 1.06 -2.26 -18.29
N VAL A 268 1.94 -2.90 -19.07
CA VAL A 268 1.83 -2.90 -20.55
C VAL A 268 0.52 -3.51 -21.00
N ALA A 269 0.12 -4.66 -20.42
CA ALA A 269 -1.17 -5.28 -20.70
C ALA A 269 -2.34 -4.32 -20.41
N SER A 270 -2.28 -3.61 -19.28
CA SER A 270 -3.30 -2.61 -18.91
C SER A 270 -3.38 -1.45 -19.89
N LEU A 271 -2.25 -1.04 -20.49
CA LEU A 271 -2.21 0.06 -21.47
C LEU A 271 -2.64 -0.39 -22.89
N VAL A 272 -2.29 -1.63 -23.27
CA VAL A 272 -2.58 -2.16 -24.61
C VAL A 272 -4.04 -2.62 -24.71
N PHE A 273 -4.52 -3.35 -23.70
CA PHE A 273 -5.89 -3.90 -23.70
C PHE A 273 -6.87 -2.94 -23.00
N LYS A 274 -6.90 -1.67 -23.47
CA LYS A 274 -7.91 -0.71 -23.03
C LYS A 274 -9.29 -1.25 -23.32
N THR A 275 -10.13 -1.45 -22.30
CA THR A 275 -11.55 -1.71 -22.52
C THR A 275 -12.17 -0.48 -23.15
N LYS A 276 -12.78 -0.63 -24.34
CA LYS A 276 -13.69 0.40 -24.87
C LYS A 276 -14.81 0.53 -23.84
N GLU A 277 -14.84 1.62 -23.10
CA GLU A 277 -16.05 2.00 -22.38
C GLU A 277 -17.15 2.13 -23.42
N THR A 278 -18.16 1.28 -23.34
CA THR A 278 -19.46 1.52 -23.99
C THR A 278 -20.00 2.79 -23.32
N VAL A 279 -20.02 3.85 -24.13
CA VAL A 279 -20.68 5.13 -23.85
C VAL A 279 -22.15 4.93 -23.51
#